data_b1d36ca78dd9b0999b129a268aec6a0d
#
_entry.id   b1d36ca78dd9b0999b129a268aec6a0d
#
_cell.length_a   1.000
_cell.length_b   1.000
_cell.length_c   1.000
_cell.angle_alpha   90.00
_cell.angle_beta   90.00
_cell.angle_gamma   90.00
#
_symmetry.space_group_name_H-M   'P 1'
#
loop_
_entity.id
_entity.type
_entity.pdbx_description
1 polymer ?
#
loop_
_entity_poly.entity_id
_entity_poly.type
_entity_poly.pdbx_seq_one_letter_code
_entity_poly.pdbx_strand_id
1 'polypeptide(L)'
;GYYLVSGLMCWRGQRPFPVRPARTKFAVLIAARNEELVIGPLINSLLMQDYPPELYDIWVIPNNCTDHTARAAAGFGARVLKCDRPVKSKGEVLRFAYARLRGRRYDACCVFDADNVVDSRFLREMDLAYQAGAGAAQGYRDSKNPYDNPLSGCYSIYYWMMDRFYNQSRAAMGLSAMINGTGFMVATRVLEG
;
A
#
# COMPACT_ATOMS: atom_id res chain seq x y z
N GLY A 1 -18.10 22.78 13.82
CA GLY A 1 -18.90 21.70 13.36
C GLY A 1 -18.14 20.42 13.04
N TYR A 2 -18.00 20.06 11.78
CA TYR A 2 -17.49 18.75 11.31
C TYR A 2 -16.16 18.31 11.94
N TYR A 3 -15.14 19.15 11.92
CA TYR A 3 -13.81 18.82 12.48
C TYR A 3 -13.80 18.61 14.00
N LEU A 4 -14.71 19.23 14.73
CA LEU A 4 -14.83 19.06 16.17
C LEU A 4 -15.47 17.69 16.49
N VAL A 5 -16.50 17.32 15.75
CA VAL A 5 -17.15 16.01 15.87
C VAL A 5 -16.20 14.90 15.46
N SER A 6 -15.49 15.04 14.32
CA SER A 6 -14.50 14.06 13.86
C SER A 6 -13.33 13.94 14.85
N GLY A 7 -12.85 15.07 15.44
CA GLY A 7 -11.83 15.07 16.47
C GLY A 7 -12.24 14.30 17.73
N LEU A 8 -13.46 14.44 18.19
CA LEU A 8 -14.00 13.68 19.32
C LEU A 8 -14.16 12.19 19.01
N MET A 9 -14.49 11.85 17.75
CA MET A 9 -14.67 10.47 17.33
C MET A 9 -13.34 9.71 17.18
N CYS A 10 -12.20 10.40 16.97
CA CYS A 10 -10.90 9.73 16.90
C CYS A 10 -10.52 9.05 18.23
N TRP A 11 -11.05 9.52 19.36
CA TRP A 11 -10.81 8.91 20.68
C TRP A 11 -11.55 7.59 20.88
N ARG A 12 -12.62 7.34 20.13
CA ARG A 12 -13.32 6.05 20.15
C ARG A 12 -12.48 4.90 19.59
N GLY A 13 -11.43 5.20 18.82
CA GLY A 13 -10.59 4.21 18.18
C GLY A 13 -11.35 3.36 17.14
N GLN A 14 -10.64 2.74 16.21
CA GLN A 14 -11.21 1.64 15.47
C GLN A 14 -11.30 0.42 16.39
N ARG A 15 -12.43 -0.29 16.36
CA ARG A 15 -12.49 -1.61 16.98
C ARG A 15 -11.49 -2.49 16.21
N PRO A 16 -10.59 -3.20 16.92
CA PRO A 16 -9.67 -4.12 16.25
C PRO A 16 -10.49 -5.15 15.47
N PHE A 17 -10.05 -5.46 14.27
CA PHE A 17 -10.66 -6.55 13.51
C PHE A 17 -10.49 -7.87 14.28
N PRO A 18 -11.50 -8.77 14.26
CA PRO A 18 -11.36 -10.07 14.88
C PRO A 18 -10.21 -10.84 14.24
N VAL A 19 -9.34 -11.42 15.07
CA VAL A 19 -8.22 -12.26 14.60
C VAL A 19 -8.78 -13.48 13.85
N ARG A 20 -8.33 -13.67 12.61
CA ARG A 20 -8.73 -14.78 11.74
C ARG A 20 -7.50 -15.39 11.06
N PRO A 21 -7.53 -16.65 10.64
CA PRO A 21 -6.46 -17.23 9.83
C PRO A 21 -6.24 -16.42 8.54
N ALA A 22 -4.98 -16.31 8.11
CA ALA A 22 -4.61 -15.69 6.84
C ALA A 22 -5.20 -16.49 5.67
N ARG A 23 -5.83 -15.79 4.71
CA ARG A 23 -6.43 -16.43 3.54
C ARG A 23 -6.49 -15.57 2.28
N THR A 24 -6.35 -14.26 2.40
CA THR A 24 -6.45 -13.33 1.26
C THR A 24 -5.20 -13.42 0.39
N LYS A 25 -5.38 -13.63 -0.90
CA LYS A 25 -4.26 -13.66 -1.84
C LYS A 25 -3.98 -12.27 -2.40
N PHE A 26 -2.80 -11.73 -2.11
CA PHE A 26 -2.41 -10.37 -2.49
C PHE A 26 -1.50 -10.31 -3.71
N ALA A 27 -1.76 -9.36 -4.61
CA ALA A 27 -0.76 -8.82 -5.52
C ALA A 27 -0.18 -7.53 -4.94
N VAL A 28 1.08 -7.52 -4.54
CA VAL A 28 1.77 -6.29 -4.12
C VAL A 28 2.35 -5.64 -5.36
N LEU A 29 1.86 -4.44 -5.72
CA LEU A 29 2.20 -3.72 -6.95
C LEU A 29 3.09 -2.52 -6.63
N ILE A 30 4.26 -2.45 -7.25
CA ILE A 30 5.25 -1.40 -7.09
C ILE A 30 5.53 -0.80 -8.47
N ALA A 31 4.97 0.39 -8.73
CA ALA A 31 5.33 1.17 -9.92
C ALA A 31 6.69 1.84 -9.67
N ALA A 32 7.68 1.56 -10.52
CA ALA A 32 9.04 2.05 -10.33
C ALA A 32 9.56 2.76 -11.60
N ARG A 33 10.21 3.93 -11.40
CA ARG A 33 10.84 4.68 -12.47
C ARG A 33 12.18 5.25 -12.00
N ASN A 34 13.28 4.66 -12.44
CA ASN A 34 14.65 5.02 -12.02
C ASN A 34 14.85 4.93 -10.50
N GLU A 35 14.54 3.76 -9.93
CA GLU A 35 14.52 3.50 -8.49
C GLU A 35 15.54 2.42 -8.08
N GLU A 36 16.58 2.16 -8.90
CA GLU A 36 17.55 1.07 -8.65
C GLU A 36 18.22 1.15 -7.28
N LEU A 37 18.44 2.38 -6.75
CA LEU A 37 19.13 2.60 -5.49
C LEU A 37 18.24 2.45 -4.25
N VAL A 38 16.92 2.59 -4.39
CA VAL A 38 15.98 2.69 -3.26
C VAL A 38 14.97 1.55 -3.19
N ILE A 39 14.82 0.75 -4.24
CA ILE A 39 13.81 -0.31 -4.31
C ILE A 39 14.12 -1.51 -3.40
N GLY A 40 15.40 -1.76 -3.09
CA GLY A 40 15.84 -2.91 -2.29
C GLY A 40 15.24 -2.94 -0.88
N PRO A 41 15.34 -1.87 -0.07
CA PRO A 41 14.73 -1.78 1.25
C PRO A 41 13.23 -2.07 1.27
N LEU A 42 12.46 -1.61 0.28
CA LEU A 42 11.04 -1.92 0.16
C LEU A 42 10.82 -3.42 -0.06
N ILE A 43 11.49 -4.02 -1.06
CA ILE A 43 11.33 -5.45 -1.37
C ILE A 43 11.69 -6.29 -0.15
N ASN A 44 12.80 -5.99 0.53
CA ASN A 44 13.21 -6.70 1.74
C ASN A 44 12.15 -6.61 2.85
N SER A 45 11.57 -5.42 3.10
CA SER A 45 10.50 -5.27 4.09
C SER A 45 9.22 -6.04 3.73
N LEU A 46 8.95 -6.19 2.44
CA LEU A 46 7.83 -6.99 1.95
C LEU A 46 8.10 -8.51 2.03
N LEU A 47 9.35 -8.95 1.88
CA LEU A 47 9.72 -10.36 2.09
C LEU A 47 9.71 -10.77 3.57
N MET A 48 9.78 -9.79 4.48
CA MET A 48 9.75 -10.00 5.95
C MET A 48 8.34 -9.84 6.54
N GLN A 49 7.27 -9.91 5.74
CA GLN A 49 5.91 -9.81 6.25
C GLN A 49 5.55 -11.02 7.12
N ASP A 50 4.87 -10.77 8.25
CA ASP A 50 4.22 -11.79 9.08
C ASP A 50 2.93 -12.28 8.38
N TYR A 51 3.12 -12.90 7.22
CA TYR A 51 2.05 -13.38 6.36
C TYR A 51 2.54 -14.58 5.52
N PRO A 52 1.70 -15.60 5.25
CA PRO A 52 2.12 -16.78 4.49
C PRO A 52 2.66 -16.40 3.11
N PRO A 53 3.91 -16.80 2.77
CA PRO A 53 4.56 -16.38 1.52
C PRO A 53 3.85 -16.89 0.26
N GLU A 54 3.07 -17.96 0.36
CA GLU A 54 2.26 -18.50 -0.73
C GLU A 54 0.99 -17.67 -1.02
N LEU A 55 0.62 -16.76 -0.10
CA LEU A 55 -0.56 -15.90 -0.24
C LEU A 55 -0.25 -14.51 -0.78
N TYR A 56 0.99 -14.21 -1.17
CA TYR A 56 1.27 -12.95 -1.86
C TYR A 56 2.40 -13.05 -2.85
N ASP A 57 2.34 -12.21 -3.87
CA ASP A 57 3.40 -12.02 -4.85
C ASP A 57 3.80 -10.56 -4.90
N ILE A 58 5.10 -10.26 -4.95
CA ILE A 58 5.65 -8.92 -5.10
C ILE A 58 5.93 -8.67 -6.57
N TRP A 59 5.25 -7.70 -7.17
CA TRP A 59 5.37 -7.31 -8.56
C TRP A 59 5.94 -5.91 -8.68
N VAL A 60 7.14 -5.80 -9.24
CA VAL A 60 7.71 -4.51 -9.64
C VAL A 60 7.38 -4.27 -11.11
N ILE A 61 6.83 -3.10 -11.40
CA ILE A 61 6.46 -2.67 -12.74
C ILE A 61 7.37 -1.51 -13.15
N PRO A 62 8.56 -1.81 -13.71
CA PRO A 62 9.46 -0.78 -14.22
C PRO A 62 8.80 -0.10 -15.44
N ASN A 63 8.78 1.23 -15.42
CA ASN A 63 8.21 2.00 -16.51
C ASN A 63 9.11 3.18 -16.86
N ASN A 64 9.37 3.38 -18.14
CA ASN A 64 10.23 4.45 -18.66
C ASN A 64 11.59 4.56 -17.93
N CYS A 65 12.16 3.45 -17.47
CA CYS A 65 13.45 3.43 -16.77
C CYS A 65 14.61 3.57 -17.76
N THR A 66 15.61 4.34 -17.36
CA THR A 66 16.91 4.48 -18.04
C THR A 66 18.05 3.83 -17.24
N ASP A 67 17.77 3.37 -16.00
CA ASP A 67 18.66 2.69 -15.07
C ASP A 67 18.40 1.16 -15.01
N HIS A 68 19.00 0.48 -14.05
CA HIS A 68 18.88 -0.96 -13.85
C HIS A 68 17.78 -1.37 -12.83
N THR A 69 16.76 -0.54 -12.61
CA THR A 69 15.64 -0.81 -11.68
C THR A 69 15.09 -2.24 -11.80
N ALA A 70 14.83 -2.70 -13.04
CA ALA A 70 14.28 -4.04 -13.28
C ALA A 70 15.21 -5.16 -12.79
N ARG A 71 16.52 -5.01 -13.03
CA ARG A 71 17.54 -5.99 -12.61
C ARG A 71 17.71 -5.96 -11.09
N ALA A 72 17.74 -4.77 -10.50
CA ALA A 72 17.80 -4.62 -9.05
C ALA A 72 16.60 -5.30 -8.38
N ALA A 73 15.37 -5.03 -8.83
CA ALA A 73 14.17 -5.65 -8.30
C ALA A 73 14.19 -7.19 -8.36
N ALA A 74 14.62 -7.74 -9.51
CA ALA A 74 14.75 -9.19 -9.67
C ALA A 74 15.82 -9.77 -8.74
N GLY A 75 16.94 -9.07 -8.56
CA GLY A 75 18.03 -9.46 -7.65
C GLY A 75 17.59 -9.54 -6.18
N PHE A 76 16.64 -8.73 -5.76
CA PHE A 76 16.01 -8.80 -4.43
C PHE A 76 14.88 -9.83 -4.33
N GLY A 77 14.55 -10.56 -5.39
CA GLY A 77 13.55 -11.62 -5.37
C GLY A 77 12.12 -11.21 -5.78
N ALA A 78 11.91 -9.98 -6.22
CA ALA A 78 10.61 -9.56 -6.75
C ALA A 78 10.39 -10.07 -8.17
N ARG A 79 9.12 -10.30 -8.53
CA ARG A 79 8.70 -10.57 -9.89
C ARG A 79 8.68 -9.27 -10.69
N VAL A 80 9.22 -9.29 -11.89
CA VAL A 80 9.28 -8.10 -12.76
C VAL A 80 8.24 -8.21 -13.86
N LEU A 81 7.36 -7.23 -13.96
CA LEU A 81 6.39 -7.08 -15.04
C LEU A 81 6.74 -5.85 -15.86
N LYS A 82 7.51 -6.02 -16.94
CA LYS A 82 7.89 -4.91 -17.81
C LYS A 82 6.66 -4.28 -18.47
N CYS A 83 6.53 -2.97 -18.36
CA CYS A 83 5.52 -2.22 -19.10
C CYS A 83 5.95 -2.09 -20.57
N ASP A 84 5.18 -2.70 -21.46
CA ASP A 84 5.48 -2.79 -22.91
C ASP A 84 4.95 -1.60 -23.73
N ARG A 85 4.47 -0.56 -23.06
CA ARG A 85 3.91 0.65 -23.69
C ARG A 85 4.35 1.92 -22.94
N PRO A 86 4.40 3.06 -23.64
CA PRO A 86 4.61 4.34 -22.97
C PRO A 86 3.47 4.63 -21.98
N VAL A 87 3.81 5.04 -20.77
CA VAL A 87 2.88 5.41 -19.70
C VAL A 87 3.24 6.80 -19.17
N LYS A 88 2.21 7.59 -18.84
CA LYS A 88 2.37 8.98 -18.38
C LYS A 88 2.13 9.14 -16.88
N SER A 89 1.48 8.15 -16.25
CA SER A 89 1.09 8.24 -14.85
C SER A 89 1.20 6.90 -14.13
N LYS A 90 1.34 6.94 -12.80
CA LYS A 90 1.28 5.75 -11.93
C LYS A 90 -0.03 4.98 -12.13
N GLY A 91 -1.16 5.68 -12.30
CA GLY A 91 -2.45 5.03 -12.53
C GLY A 91 -2.49 4.19 -13.81
N GLU A 92 -1.83 4.65 -14.91
CA GLU A 92 -1.71 3.86 -16.13
C GLU A 92 -0.86 2.61 -15.93
N VAL A 93 0.24 2.70 -15.17
CA VAL A 93 1.10 1.56 -14.81
C VAL A 93 0.31 0.54 -14.01
N LEU A 94 -0.44 0.97 -13.00
CA LEU A 94 -1.25 0.08 -12.17
C LEU A 94 -2.38 -0.58 -12.96
N ARG A 95 -3.05 0.16 -13.86
CA ARG A 95 -4.06 -0.40 -14.77
C ARG A 95 -3.47 -1.46 -15.69
N PHE A 96 -2.28 -1.20 -16.24
CA PHE A 96 -1.56 -2.18 -17.06
C PHE A 96 -1.24 -3.44 -16.24
N ALA A 97 -0.67 -3.27 -15.04
CA ALA A 97 -0.31 -4.40 -14.18
C ALA A 97 -1.55 -5.23 -13.80
N TYR A 98 -2.63 -4.57 -13.39
CA TYR A 98 -3.88 -5.26 -13.06
C TYR A 98 -4.44 -6.07 -14.24
N ALA A 99 -4.50 -5.48 -15.43
CA ALA A 99 -4.97 -6.18 -16.64
C ALA A 99 -4.14 -7.43 -16.97
N ARG A 100 -2.83 -7.39 -16.76
CA ARG A 100 -1.93 -8.54 -16.98
C ARG A 100 -2.03 -9.61 -15.89
N LEU A 101 -2.38 -9.22 -14.67
CA LEU A 101 -2.43 -10.11 -13.51
C LEU A 101 -3.85 -10.64 -13.21
N ARG A 102 -4.89 -10.12 -13.84
CA ARG A 102 -6.30 -10.48 -13.60
C ARG A 102 -6.57 -11.98 -13.60
N GLY A 103 -5.91 -12.74 -14.49
CA GLY A 103 -6.05 -14.21 -14.57
C GLY A 103 -5.41 -14.99 -13.41
N ARG A 104 -4.64 -14.35 -12.53
CA ARG A 104 -3.93 -15.01 -11.42
C ARG A 104 -4.75 -15.17 -10.15
N ARG A 105 -5.99 -14.72 -10.13
CA ARG A 105 -6.96 -14.87 -9.03
C ARG A 105 -6.46 -14.30 -7.70
N TYR A 106 -5.93 -13.07 -7.71
CA TYR A 106 -5.70 -12.33 -6.48
C TYR A 106 -7.02 -11.78 -5.93
N ASP A 107 -7.18 -11.80 -4.62
CA ASP A 107 -8.36 -11.24 -3.93
C ASP A 107 -8.27 -9.73 -3.81
N ALA A 108 -7.05 -9.20 -3.61
CA ALA A 108 -6.80 -7.77 -3.49
C ALA A 108 -5.41 -7.38 -3.99
N CYS A 109 -5.25 -6.11 -4.33
CA CYS A 109 -3.99 -5.49 -4.69
C CYS A 109 -3.53 -4.55 -3.58
N CYS A 110 -2.26 -4.65 -3.15
CA CYS A 110 -1.59 -3.66 -2.30
C CYS A 110 -0.66 -2.82 -3.17
N VAL A 111 -0.63 -1.50 -2.97
CA VAL A 111 0.14 -0.57 -3.81
C VAL A 111 1.15 0.19 -2.97
N PHE A 112 2.41 0.22 -3.44
CA PHE A 112 3.50 0.96 -2.82
C PHE A 112 4.29 1.81 -3.81
N ASP A 113 4.89 2.90 -3.30
CA ASP A 113 5.97 3.61 -3.97
C ASP A 113 7.30 2.93 -3.67
N ALA A 114 8.24 2.98 -4.61
CA ALA A 114 9.49 2.22 -4.54
C ALA A 114 10.43 2.61 -3.39
N ASP A 115 10.26 3.80 -2.84
CA ASP A 115 11.04 4.36 -1.74
C ASP A 115 10.47 4.05 -0.34
N ASN A 116 9.38 3.31 -0.23
CA ASN A 116 8.75 2.98 1.05
C ASN A 116 9.51 1.89 1.82
N VAL A 117 9.21 1.78 3.13
CA VAL A 117 9.50 0.63 3.99
C VAL A 117 8.20 0.23 4.67
N VAL A 118 7.91 -1.06 4.74
CA VAL A 118 6.62 -1.57 5.18
C VAL A 118 6.76 -2.30 6.52
N ASP A 119 5.86 -2.00 7.47
CA ASP A 119 5.76 -2.74 8.74
C ASP A 119 5.48 -4.23 8.45
N SER A 120 6.09 -5.12 9.22
CA SER A 120 5.97 -6.58 9.02
C SER A 120 4.53 -7.10 9.14
N ARG A 121 3.63 -6.39 9.80
CA ARG A 121 2.23 -6.77 9.99
C ARG A 121 1.29 -6.20 8.92
N PHE A 122 1.79 -5.43 7.95
CA PHE A 122 0.93 -4.73 6.98
C PHE A 122 -0.02 -5.68 6.25
N LEU A 123 0.48 -6.75 5.64
CA LEU A 123 -0.37 -7.71 4.91
C LEU A 123 -1.37 -8.41 5.84
N ARG A 124 -0.98 -8.65 7.08
CA ARG A 124 -1.85 -9.23 8.09
C ARG A 124 -3.03 -8.32 8.42
N GLU A 125 -2.78 -7.03 8.63
CA GLU A 125 -3.82 -6.04 8.90
C GLU A 125 -4.73 -5.83 7.69
N MET A 126 -4.17 -5.82 6.47
CA MET A 126 -4.95 -5.73 5.23
C MET A 126 -5.85 -6.95 5.02
N ASP A 127 -5.38 -8.15 5.37
CA ASP A 127 -6.18 -9.38 5.32
C ASP A 127 -7.38 -9.30 6.29
N LEU A 128 -7.16 -8.85 7.52
CA LEU A 128 -8.25 -8.68 8.50
C LEU A 128 -9.28 -7.65 8.03
N ALA A 129 -8.83 -6.54 7.45
CA ALA A 129 -9.71 -5.53 6.88
C ALA A 129 -10.51 -6.09 5.69
N TYR A 130 -9.87 -6.81 4.78
CA TYR A 130 -10.52 -7.48 3.65
C TYR A 130 -11.57 -8.50 4.11
N GLN A 131 -11.22 -9.34 5.08
CA GLN A 131 -12.13 -10.34 5.66
C GLN A 131 -13.31 -9.72 6.43
N ALA A 132 -13.16 -8.49 6.93
CA ALA A 132 -14.23 -7.70 7.51
C ALA A 132 -15.14 -7.03 6.46
N GLY A 133 -14.85 -7.20 5.15
CA GLY A 133 -15.65 -6.68 4.04
C GLY A 133 -15.15 -5.37 3.43
N ALA A 134 -14.00 -4.85 3.87
CA ALA A 134 -13.45 -3.63 3.29
C ALA A 134 -13.18 -3.80 1.77
N GLY A 135 -13.69 -2.86 0.96
CA GLY A 135 -13.38 -2.77 -0.46
C GLY A 135 -12.03 -2.11 -0.72
N ALA A 136 -11.61 -1.23 0.18
CA ALA A 136 -10.30 -0.59 0.20
C ALA A 136 -9.90 -0.29 1.64
N ALA A 137 -8.59 -0.30 1.93
CA ALA A 137 -8.04 0.06 3.23
C ALA A 137 -6.72 0.82 3.06
N GLN A 138 -6.53 1.87 3.86
CA GLN A 138 -5.30 2.65 3.90
C GLN A 138 -4.49 2.24 5.13
N GLY A 139 -3.22 1.87 4.93
CA GLY A 139 -2.28 1.67 6.02
C GLY A 139 -1.87 2.99 6.66
N TYR A 140 -1.49 2.93 7.93
CA TYR A 140 -0.89 4.06 8.63
C TYR A 140 0.41 4.46 7.93
N ARG A 141 0.62 5.77 7.78
CA ARG A 141 1.82 6.32 7.13
C ARG A 141 2.60 7.18 8.10
N ASP A 142 3.90 7.02 8.08
CA ASP A 142 4.83 7.87 8.82
C ASP A 142 6.02 8.26 7.94
N SER A 143 6.71 9.32 8.31
CA SER A 143 7.95 9.75 7.65
C SER A 143 9.10 8.86 8.11
N LYS A 144 9.98 8.43 7.17
CA LYS A 144 11.19 7.67 7.52
C LYS A 144 12.15 8.48 8.41
N ASN A 145 12.24 9.77 8.17
CA ASN A 145 13.24 10.67 8.73
C ASN A 145 12.59 11.92 9.35
N PRO A 146 11.78 11.77 10.41
CA PRO A 146 11.05 12.91 10.99
C PRO A 146 11.94 13.98 11.61
N TYR A 147 13.19 13.64 11.94
CA TYR A 147 14.14 14.50 12.64
C TYR A 147 15.22 15.12 11.76
N ASP A 148 15.27 14.80 10.44
CA ASP A 148 16.32 15.31 9.54
C ASP A 148 16.27 16.82 9.36
N ASN A 149 15.07 17.39 9.32
CA ASN A 149 14.86 18.83 9.22
C ASN A 149 13.42 19.21 9.63
N PRO A 150 13.14 20.51 9.88
CA PRO A 150 11.81 20.96 10.29
C PRO A 150 10.69 20.59 9.31
N LEU A 151 10.97 20.55 8.00
CA LEU A 151 10.00 20.20 6.97
C LEU A 151 9.60 18.72 7.07
N SER A 152 10.56 17.82 7.29
CA SER A 152 10.29 16.39 7.52
C SER A 152 9.43 16.18 8.77
N GLY A 153 9.67 16.95 9.84
CA GLY A 153 8.83 16.96 11.04
C GLY A 153 7.40 17.41 10.74
N CYS A 154 7.22 18.46 9.95
CA CYS A 154 5.89 18.91 9.52
C CYS A 154 5.14 17.85 8.71
N TYR A 155 5.83 17.11 7.82
CA TYR A 155 5.23 16.01 7.07
C TYR A 155 4.78 14.87 7.99
N SER A 156 5.56 14.51 9.01
CA SER A 156 5.18 13.49 10.00
C SER A 156 3.93 13.90 10.75
N ILE A 157 3.85 15.16 11.22
CA ILE A 157 2.65 15.69 11.88
C ILE A 157 1.44 15.66 10.94
N TYR A 158 1.63 16.06 9.67
CA TYR A 158 0.57 16.03 8.66
C TYR A 158 0.03 14.60 8.45
N TYR A 159 0.91 13.59 8.27
CA TYR A 159 0.50 12.20 8.10
C TYR A 159 -0.23 11.69 9.35
N TRP A 160 0.30 11.97 10.55
CA TRP A 160 -0.35 11.59 11.78
C TRP A 160 -1.75 12.21 11.94
N MET A 161 -1.91 13.50 11.59
CA MET A 161 -3.21 14.16 11.58
C MET A 161 -4.17 13.52 10.57
N MET A 162 -3.73 13.25 9.35
CA MET A 162 -4.54 12.63 8.31
C MET A 162 -4.97 11.21 8.70
N ASP A 163 -4.08 10.42 9.27
CA ASP A 163 -4.40 9.06 9.65
C ASP A 163 -5.32 9.02 10.88
N ARG A 164 -4.99 9.78 11.93
CA ARG A 164 -5.71 9.72 13.21
C ARG A 164 -6.99 10.54 13.22
N PHE A 165 -6.92 11.82 12.83
CA PHE A 165 -8.10 12.71 12.93
C PHE A 165 -9.00 12.66 11.71
N TYR A 166 -8.49 12.30 10.55
CA TYR A 166 -9.30 12.24 9.33
C TYR A 166 -9.73 10.81 9.02
N ASN A 167 -8.82 9.91 8.70
CA ASN A 167 -9.17 8.57 8.24
C ASN A 167 -9.77 7.70 9.35
N GLN A 168 -9.16 7.66 10.52
CA GLN A 168 -9.62 6.83 11.64
C GLN A 168 -10.97 7.29 12.16
N SER A 169 -11.19 8.60 12.30
CA SER A 169 -12.48 9.15 12.75
C SER A 169 -13.60 8.87 11.75
N ARG A 170 -13.33 8.99 10.44
CA ARG A 170 -14.30 8.66 9.38
C ARG A 170 -14.65 7.18 9.39
N ALA A 171 -13.65 6.30 9.51
CA ALA A 171 -13.87 4.87 9.62
C ALA A 171 -14.70 4.51 10.86
N ALA A 172 -14.46 5.17 12.02
CA ALA A 172 -15.26 4.99 13.25
C ALA A 172 -16.73 5.45 13.07
N MET A 173 -17.00 6.38 12.17
CA MET A 173 -18.35 6.85 11.80
C MET A 173 -18.99 6.04 10.67
N GLY A 174 -18.34 4.98 10.15
CA GLY A 174 -18.82 4.22 9.00
C GLY A 174 -18.70 4.96 7.67
N LEU A 175 -17.89 6.01 7.59
CA LEU A 175 -17.64 6.79 6.37
C LEU A 175 -16.40 6.28 5.63
N SER A 176 -16.32 6.57 4.33
CA SER A 176 -15.15 6.21 3.52
C SER A 176 -13.90 6.95 3.97
N ALA A 177 -12.78 6.23 4.11
CA ALA A 177 -11.45 6.80 4.31
C ALA A 177 -10.86 7.33 2.98
N MET A 178 -9.87 8.21 3.09
CA MET A 178 -9.11 8.68 1.93
C MET A 178 -7.98 7.70 1.62
N ILE A 179 -7.82 7.34 0.35
CA ILE A 179 -6.69 6.57 -0.15
C ILE A 179 -5.59 7.56 -0.60
N ASN A 180 -4.42 7.44 0.00
CA ASN A 180 -3.26 8.29 -0.26
C ASN A 180 -2.21 7.52 -1.07
N GLY A 181 -2.18 7.62 -2.35
CA GLY A 181 -1.13 7.21 -3.32
C GLY A 181 -0.26 5.97 -3.05
N THR A 182 0.02 5.60 -1.79
CA THR A 182 0.87 4.47 -1.41
C THR A 182 0.43 3.85 -0.08
N GLY A 183 0.82 2.58 0.19
CA GLY A 183 0.50 1.88 1.43
C GLY A 183 -0.99 1.59 1.60
N PHE A 184 -1.69 1.23 0.53
CA PHE A 184 -3.11 0.91 0.56
C PHE A 184 -3.43 -0.43 -0.09
N MET A 185 -4.56 -1.00 0.27
CA MET A 185 -5.15 -2.19 -0.33
C MET A 185 -6.45 -1.82 -1.05
N VAL A 186 -6.68 -2.44 -2.22
CA VAL A 186 -7.96 -2.41 -2.94
C VAL A 186 -8.35 -3.84 -3.32
N ALA A 187 -9.57 -4.23 -2.96
CA ALA A 187 -10.14 -5.52 -3.35
C ALA A 187 -10.36 -5.59 -4.87
N THR A 188 -10.06 -6.73 -5.50
CA THR A 188 -10.21 -6.90 -6.95
C THR A 188 -11.63 -6.68 -7.40
N ARG A 189 -12.64 -7.04 -6.59
CA ARG A 189 -14.05 -6.76 -6.86
C ARG A 189 -14.39 -5.27 -7.06
N VAL A 190 -13.59 -4.36 -6.45
CA VAL A 190 -13.76 -2.91 -6.62
C VAL A 190 -13.13 -2.42 -7.91
N LEU A 191 -12.11 -3.12 -8.41
CA LEU A 191 -11.43 -2.77 -9.66
C LEU A 191 -12.16 -3.31 -10.90
N GLU A 192 -13.12 -4.20 -10.70
CA GLU A 192 -13.90 -4.88 -11.77
C GLU A 192 -15.30 -4.28 -11.98
N GLY A 193 -15.78 -3.46 -11.04
CA GLY A 193 -17.06 -2.72 -11.14
C GLY A 193 -16.87 -1.38 -11.77
#